data_693a87897454d56e148f6fa846638165
#
_entry.id   693a87897454d56e148f6fa846638165
#
_cell.length_a   1.000
_cell.length_b   1.000
_cell.length_c   1.000
_cell.angle_alpha   90.00
_cell.angle_beta   90.00
_cell.angle_gamma   90.00
#
_symmetry.space_group_name_H-M   'P 1'
#
loop_
_entity.id
_entity.type
_entity.pdbx_description
1 polymer ?
#
loop_
_entity_poly.entity_id
_entity_poly.type
_entity_poly.pdbx_seq_one_letter_code
_entity_poly.pdbx_strand_id
1 'polypeptide(L)'
;PYVRHVIFQEPEEKGKGLTLVPTTDGKLLLGPSEQPGGDCPDRAVTLEGLDFLRRMASRIVPGLDLGQVIRAFGAVRPNPFYVRRECDAWVPETRGIHSFTIDNPCPGLWSLIGIKTPGLTCADALGTMLAGQAATYLEKDAPNPNFNPCRSPTPRPRDLDSTARRALVQTDPTYGRVICRCEDVTEGEIMDAIRRGAVTLDGVKRRVGAGLGRCQGSWCGDQVLEILTRELGISPWDVTQDGPGSPLLGGKRHEL
;
A
#
# COMPACT_ATOMS: atom_id res chain seq x y z
N PRO A 1 4.96 -16.99 15.80
CA PRO A 1 5.76 -16.42 14.70
C PRO A 1 7.25 -16.64 15.01
N TYR A 2 8.03 -17.02 13.99
CA TYR A 2 9.49 -17.23 14.11
C TYR A 2 10.23 -15.93 14.42
N VAL A 3 9.70 -14.80 13.97
CA VAL A 3 10.29 -13.47 14.12
C VAL A 3 9.27 -12.56 14.79
N ARG A 4 9.68 -11.91 15.88
CA ARG A 4 8.83 -11.00 16.68
C ARG A 4 9.25 -9.53 16.57
N HIS A 5 10.45 -9.28 16.04
CA HIS A 5 11.03 -7.95 15.90
C HIS A 5 11.40 -7.70 14.45
N VAL A 6 11.45 -6.44 14.04
CA VAL A 6 12.02 -6.07 12.76
C VAL A 6 13.53 -6.34 12.80
N ILE A 7 14.02 -7.11 11.84
CA ILE A 7 15.45 -7.43 11.72
C ILE A 7 15.96 -6.73 10.48
N PHE A 8 16.96 -5.87 10.66
CA PHE A 8 17.72 -5.26 9.57
C PHE A 8 19.05 -5.99 9.44
N GLN A 9 19.41 -6.32 8.22
CA GLN A 9 20.75 -6.75 7.90
C GLN A 9 21.66 -5.52 7.78
N GLU A 10 22.96 -5.73 8.02
CA GLU A 10 23.98 -4.72 7.73
C GLU A 10 23.94 -4.33 6.25
N PRO A 11 24.01 -3.03 5.91
CA PRO A 11 24.04 -2.59 4.53
C PRO A 11 25.21 -3.20 3.74
N GLU A 12 24.94 -3.63 2.52
CA GLU A 12 25.93 -4.12 1.58
C GLU A 12 26.19 -3.06 0.49
N GLU A 13 27.22 -3.24 -0.33
CA GLU A 13 27.54 -2.31 -1.43
C GLU A 13 26.35 -2.11 -2.40
N LYS A 14 25.48 -3.11 -2.54
CA LYS A 14 24.32 -3.09 -3.44
C LYS A 14 23.04 -2.55 -2.81
N GLY A 15 23.05 -2.11 -1.53
CA GLY A 15 21.84 -1.56 -0.91
C GLY A 15 21.75 -1.80 0.59
N LYS A 16 20.56 -1.60 1.15
CA LYS A 16 20.30 -1.68 2.60
C LYS A 16 20.25 -3.11 3.17
N GLY A 17 20.50 -4.12 2.36
CA GLY A 17 20.35 -5.51 2.74
C GLY A 17 18.91 -5.95 2.93
N LEU A 18 18.73 -7.22 3.33
CA LEU A 18 17.41 -7.79 3.60
C LEU A 18 16.84 -7.27 4.93
N THR A 19 15.56 -6.99 4.95
CA THR A 19 14.80 -6.69 6.16
C THR A 19 13.72 -7.77 6.35
N LEU A 20 13.55 -8.24 7.59
CA LEU A 20 12.45 -9.11 7.99
C LEU A 20 11.52 -8.29 8.87
N VAL A 21 10.25 -8.19 8.47
CA VAL A 21 9.26 -7.35 9.16
C VAL A 21 8.06 -8.21 9.55
N PRO A 22 7.86 -8.51 10.85
CA PRO A 22 6.60 -9.09 11.30
C PRO A 22 5.48 -8.05 11.14
N THR A 23 4.38 -8.47 10.54
CA THR A 23 3.22 -7.61 10.33
C THR A 23 2.24 -7.69 11.49
N THR A 24 1.38 -6.68 11.65
CA THR A 24 0.37 -6.62 12.72
C THR A 24 -0.70 -7.71 12.61
N ASP A 25 -0.85 -8.30 11.44
CA ASP A 25 -1.79 -9.39 11.13
C ASP A 25 -1.13 -10.79 11.18
N GLY A 26 0.07 -10.88 11.76
CA GLY A 26 0.75 -12.15 12.03
C GLY A 26 1.51 -12.77 10.85
N LYS A 27 1.73 -12.02 9.79
CA LYS A 27 2.56 -12.44 8.64
C LYS A 27 4.01 -11.97 8.81
N LEU A 28 4.89 -12.43 7.94
CA LEU A 28 6.27 -12.00 7.86
C LEU A 28 6.56 -11.50 6.44
N LEU A 29 6.99 -10.25 6.32
CA LEU A 29 7.45 -9.66 5.09
C LEU A 29 8.96 -9.81 4.98
N LEU A 30 9.44 -10.31 3.84
CA LEU A 30 10.86 -10.47 3.50
C LEU A 30 11.19 -9.57 2.32
N GLY A 31 12.18 -8.72 2.46
CA GLY A 31 12.60 -7.84 1.36
C GLY A 31 13.40 -6.62 1.84
N PRO A 32 13.80 -5.81 0.89
CA PRO A 32 13.72 -5.98 -0.56
C PRO A 32 14.87 -6.79 -1.16
N SER A 33 14.68 -7.23 -2.43
CA SER A 33 15.78 -7.57 -3.32
C SER A 33 16.06 -6.34 -4.19
N GLU A 34 16.86 -5.43 -3.79
CA GLU A 34 17.07 -4.20 -4.55
C GLU A 34 17.84 -4.52 -5.86
N GLN A 35 17.21 -4.26 -7.00
CA GLN A 35 17.79 -4.40 -8.33
C GLN A 35 17.76 -3.05 -9.04
N PRO A 36 18.83 -2.67 -9.78
CA PRO A 36 18.77 -1.50 -10.64
C PRO A 36 17.61 -1.65 -11.61
N GLY A 37 16.77 -0.61 -11.72
CA GLY A 37 15.59 -0.65 -12.56
C GLY A 37 15.95 -0.65 -14.04
N GLY A 38 15.14 -1.40 -14.81
CA GLY A 38 14.99 -1.21 -16.23
C GLY A 38 14.01 -0.08 -16.52
N ASP A 39 13.25 -0.20 -17.61
CA ASP A 39 12.22 0.77 -17.97
C ASP A 39 11.12 0.82 -16.90
N CYS A 40 10.80 2.03 -16.46
CA CYS A 40 9.60 2.27 -15.66
C CYS A 40 8.39 2.14 -16.59
N PRO A 41 7.38 1.32 -16.27
CA PRO A 41 6.93 0.90 -14.93
C PRO A 41 7.05 -0.61 -14.65
N ASP A 42 8.14 -1.27 -14.99
CA ASP A 42 8.29 -2.71 -14.76
C ASP A 42 8.22 -3.04 -13.25
N ARG A 43 7.25 -3.85 -12.88
CA ARG A 43 7.02 -4.35 -11.52
C ARG A 43 7.16 -5.87 -11.44
N ALA A 44 7.77 -6.47 -12.45
CA ALA A 44 7.93 -7.93 -12.49
C ALA A 44 8.75 -8.43 -11.31
N VAL A 45 8.34 -9.58 -10.80
CA VAL A 45 9.12 -10.33 -9.82
C VAL A 45 10.09 -11.21 -10.58
N THR A 46 11.39 -11.02 -10.36
CA THR A 46 12.43 -11.79 -11.03
C THR A 46 12.83 -13.04 -10.25
N LEU A 47 13.26 -14.08 -10.96
CA LEU A 47 13.79 -15.29 -10.33
C LEU A 47 15.04 -14.98 -9.50
N GLU A 48 15.92 -14.14 -10.04
CA GLU A 48 17.14 -13.69 -9.34
C GLU A 48 16.82 -13.01 -8.00
N GLY A 49 15.81 -12.11 -7.98
CA GLY A 49 15.33 -11.45 -6.77
C GLY A 49 14.79 -12.42 -5.75
N LEU A 50 13.99 -13.40 -6.18
CA LEU A 50 13.45 -14.43 -5.30
C LEU A 50 14.54 -15.33 -4.71
N ASP A 51 15.52 -15.73 -5.52
CA ASP A 51 16.63 -16.57 -5.06
C ASP A 51 17.54 -15.81 -4.09
N PHE A 52 17.77 -14.51 -4.33
CA PHE A 52 18.45 -13.65 -3.39
C PHE A 52 17.72 -13.63 -2.03
N LEU A 53 16.41 -13.35 -2.03
CA LEU A 53 15.60 -13.30 -0.81
C LEU A 53 15.62 -14.63 -0.05
N ARG A 54 15.51 -15.76 -0.75
CA ARG A 54 15.58 -17.10 -0.15
C ARG A 54 16.92 -17.36 0.53
N ARG A 55 18.03 -17.10 -0.16
CA ARG A 55 19.38 -17.29 0.41
C ARG A 55 19.61 -16.42 1.64
N MET A 56 19.25 -15.14 1.55
CA MET A 56 19.50 -14.19 2.64
C MET A 56 18.59 -14.46 3.84
N ALA A 57 17.31 -14.75 3.64
CA ALA A 57 16.39 -15.09 4.72
C ALA A 57 16.85 -16.33 5.50
N SER A 58 17.30 -17.38 4.81
CA SER A 58 17.82 -18.59 5.45
C SER A 58 19.13 -18.38 6.23
N ARG A 59 19.93 -17.39 5.85
CA ARG A 59 21.14 -17.00 6.60
C ARG A 59 20.80 -16.25 7.88
N ILE A 60 19.81 -15.36 7.83
CA ILE A 60 19.42 -14.50 8.97
C ILE A 60 18.58 -15.30 9.98
N VAL A 61 17.67 -16.13 9.50
CA VAL A 61 16.80 -16.97 10.33
C VAL A 61 16.91 -18.42 9.84
N PRO A 62 17.88 -19.20 10.34
CA PRO A 62 17.98 -20.61 10.00
C PRO A 62 16.69 -21.36 10.36
N GLY A 63 16.20 -22.21 9.46
CA GLY A 63 14.98 -22.98 9.64
C GLY A 63 13.67 -22.24 9.33
N LEU A 64 13.74 -21.03 8.76
CA LEU A 64 12.56 -20.36 8.24
C LEU A 64 11.94 -21.19 7.11
N ASP A 65 10.68 -21.59 7.27
CA ASP A 65 9.94 -22.36 6.27
C ASP A 65 9.45 -21.44 5.14
N LEU A 66 10.22 -21.38 4.05
CA LEU A 66 9.89 -20.61 2.85
C LEU A 66 8.84 -21.31 1.95
N GLY A 67 8.42 -22.53 2.27
CA GLY A 67 7.28 -23.18 1.63
C GLY A 67 5.94 -22.52 1.95
N GLN A 68 5.89 -21.70 2.99
CA GLN A 68 4.69 -20.97 3.41
C GLN A 68 4.53 -19.57 2.76
N VAL A 69 5.33 -19.24 1.76
CA VAL A 69 5.17 -17.99 1.02
C VAL A 69 3.80 -17.94 0.34
N ILE A 70 3.02 -16.91 0.68
CA ILE A 70 1.67 -16.72 0.13
C ILE A 70 1.64 -15.77 -1.07
N ARG A 71 2.64 -14.87 -1.18
CA ARG A 71 2.74 -13.90 -2.28
C ARG A 71 4.16 -13.37 -2.42
N ALA A 72 4.54 -13.09 -3.65
CA ALA A 72 5.67 -12.22 -4.00
C ALA A 72 5.15 -11.02 -4.81
N PHE A 73 5.79 -9.87 -4.68
CA PHE A 73 5.43 -8.67 -5.44
C PHE A 73 6.66 -7.78 -5.64
N GLY A 74 6.67 -7.06 -6.76
CA GLY A 74 7.64 -6.04 -7.08
C GLY A 74 7.04 -4.63 -7.01
N ALA A 75 7.89 -3.65 -6.81
CA ALA A 75 7.54 -2.24 -6.86
C ALA A 75 8.73 -1.43 -7.39
N VAL A 76 8.44 -0.30 -8.00
CA VAL A 76 9.46 0.63 -8.47
C VAL A 76 9.65 1.72 -7.43
N ARG A 77 10.90 1.96 -7.05
CA ARG A 77 11.28 3.11 -6.23
C ARG A 77 12.07 4.09 -7.09
N PRO A 78 11.49 5.26 -7.40
CA PRO A 78 12.19 6.27 -8.17
C PRO A 78 13.38 6.84 -7.37
N ASN A 79 14.53 6.91 -8.01
CA ASN A 79 15.71 7.58 -7.49
C ASN A 79 15.91 8.86 -8.31
N PRO A 80 15.94 10.05 -7.67
CA PRO A 80 16.17 11.29 -8.37
C PRO A 80 17.63 11.41 -8.83
N PHE A 81 17.83 12.02 -10.00
CA PHE A 81 19.12 12.34 -10.58
C PHE A 81 19.16 13.82 -10.93
N TYR A 82 20.34 14.41 -10.90
CA TYR A 82 20.58 15.64 -11.62
C TYR A 82 20.64 15.32 -13.11
N VAL A 83 20.06 16.21 -13.92
CA VAL A 83 20.13 16.11 -15.38
C VAL A 83 20.90 17.30 -15.91
N ARG A 84 21.68 17.09 -16.94
CA ARG A 84 22.32 18.15 -17.71
C ARG A 84 21.79 18.13 -19.14
N ARG A 85 21.80 19.26 -19.77
CA ARG A 85 21.41 19.37 -21.17
C ARG A 85 22.62 19.12 -22.05
N GLU A 86 22.53 18.11 -22.90
CA GLU A 86 23.51 17.83 -23.95
C GLU A 86 22.80 17.93 -25.31
N CYS A 87 23.20 18.92 -26.09
CA CYS A 87 22.51 19.27 -27.35
C CYS A 87 21.01 19.48 -27.09
N ASP A 88 20.14 18.64 -27.65
CA ASP A 88 18.69 18.72 -27.49
C ASP A 88 18.10 17.68 -26.53
N ALA A 89 18.93 16.93 -25.82
CA ALA A 89 18.51 15.88 -24.89
C ALA A 89 18.86 16.21 -23.43
N TRP A 90 18.02 15.75 -22.50
CA TRP A 90 18.33 15.74 -21.07
C TRP A 90 19.01 14.42 -20.72
N VAL A 91 20.23 14.48 -20.24
CA VAL A 91 21.04 13.31 -19.87
C VAL A 91 21.18 13.26 -18.35
N PRO A 92 20.87 12.12 -17.70
CA PRO A 92 21.06 11.99 -16.28
C PRO A 92 22.54 11.99 -15.93
N GLU A 93 22.90 12.69 -14.85
CA GLU A 93 24.23 12.63 -14.30
C GLU A 93 24.43 11.29 -13.58
N THR A 94 25.65 10.79 -13.57
CA THR A 94 26.02 9.54 -12.87
C THR A 94 25.83 9.65 -11.35
N ARG A 95 25.85 10.88 -10.82
CA ARG A 95 25.64 11.16 -9.40
C ARG A 95 24.16 11.31 -9.09
N GLY A 96 23.58 10.32 -8.39
CA GLY A 96 22.22 10.40 -7.84
C GLY A 96 22.10 11.36 -6.65
N ILE A 97 20.88 11.80 -6.39
CA ILE A 97 20.56 12.62 -5.20
C ILE A 97 20.34 11.68 -4.00
N HIS A 98 21.22 11.75 -3.00
CA HIS A 98 21.13 10.90 -1.81
C HIS A 98 20.25 11.45 -0.70
N SER A 99 20.11 12.78 -0.62
CA SER A 99 19.19 13.46 0.27
C SER A 99 17.90 13.84 -0.46
N PHE A 100 16.79 13.96 0.26
CA PHE A 100 15.60 14.56 -0.34
C PHE A 100 15.73 16.08 -0.45
N THR A 101 15.02 16.64 -1.41
CA THR A 101 14.99 18.08 -1.67
C THR A 101 13.56 18.59 -1.59
N ILE A 102 13.39 19.74 -0.97
CA ILE A 102 12.13 20.49 -1.04
C ILE A 102 12.37 21.61 -2.04
N ASP A 103 11.64 21.56 -3.13
CA ASP A 103 11.78 22.48 -4.26
C ASP A 103 10.51 23.30 -4.44
N ASN A 104 10.68 24.57 -4.79
CA ASN A 104 9.59 25.49 -5.12
C ASN A 104 9.85 26.07 -6.51
N PRO A 105 9.57 25.30 -7.56
CA PRO A 105 9.92 25.69 -8.93
C PRO A 105 9.13 26.88 -9.48
N CYS A 106 7.96 27.15 -8.90
CA CYS A 106 7.17 28.34 -9.19
C CYS A 106 6.24 28.68 -8.02
N PRO A 107 5.76 29.92 -7.92
CA PRO A 107 4.86 30.34 -6.85
C PRO A 107 3.63 29.41 -6.73
N GLY A 108 3.35 28.93 -5.53
CA GLY A 108 2.21 28.04 -5.24
C GLY A 108 2.45 26.56 -5.50
N LEU A 109 3.65 26.15 -5.94
CA LEU A 109 4.00 24.73 -6.14
C LEU A 109 5.18 24.34 -5.25
N TRP A 110 4.97 23.37 -4.39
CA TRP A 110 6.03 22.75 -3.57
C TRP A 110 6.18 21.28 -3.99
N SER A 111 7.40 20.87 -4.25
CA SER A 111 7.73 19.51 -4.67
C SER A 111 8.68 18.86 -3.65
N LEU A 112 8.33 17.69 -3.19
CA LEU A 112 9.15 16.86 -2.32
C LEU A 112 9.81 15.75 -3.17
N ILE A 113 11.09 15.89 -3.44
CA ILE A 113 11.81 15.02 -4.37
C ILE A 113 12.74 14.10 -3.60
N GLY A 114 12.65 12.79 -3.86
CA GLY A 114 13.60 11.80 -3.37
C GLY A 114 13.44 11.38 -1.90
N ILE A 115 12.26 11.55 -1.30
CA ILE A 115 12.03 11.18 0.12
C ILE A 115 12.22 9.68 0.36
N LYS A 116 11.95 8.82 -0.61
CA LYS A 116 12.16 7.35 -0.52
C LYS A 116 11.44 6.71 0.68
N THR A 117 12.12 5.75 1.34
CA THR A 117 11.55 4.95 2.45
C THR A 117 11.05 5.78 3.65
N PRO A 118 11.71 6.85 4.11
CA PRO A 118 11.26 7.62 5.27
C PRO A 118 10.02 8.49 5.01
N GLY A 119 9.51 8.56 3.79
CA GLY A 119 8.44 9.49 3.41
C GLY A 119 7.21 9.41 4.30
N LEU A 120 6.74 8.21 4.61
CA LEU A 120 5.56 8.05 5.48
C LEU A 120 5.84 8.48 6.92
N THR A 121 7.01 8.16 7.45
CA THR A 121 7.43 8.53 8.80
C THR A 121 7.61 10.05 8.95
N CYS A 122 8.08 10.73 7.90
CA CYS A 122 8.30 12.18 7.90
C CYS A 122 7.06 12.98 7.46
N ALA A 123 5.99 12.32 7.02
CA ALA A 123 4.86 12.97 6.35
C ALA A 123 4.18 14.04 7.20
N ASP A 124 4.02 13.81 8.51
CA ASP A 124 3.39 14.75 9.43
C ASP A 124 4.21 16.05 9.56
N ALA A 125 5.50 15.93 9.83
CA ALA A 125 6.39 17.09 9.97
C ALA A 125 6.51 17.87 8.65
N LEU A 126 6.71 17.18 7.53
CA LEU A 126 6.79 17.79 6.21
C LEU A 126 5.47 18.44 5.81
N GLY A 127 4.34 17.76 6.08
CA GLY A 127 3.00 18.28 5.81
C GLY A 127 2.72 19.56 6.59
N THR A 128 3.04 19.58 7.88
CA THR A 128 2.89 20.77 8.73
C THR A 128 3.72 21.94 8.23
N MET A 129 4.98 21.69 7.88
CA MET A 129 5.87 22.73 7.35
C MET A 129 5.35 23.31 6.03
N LEU A 130 4.97 22.45 5.08
CA LEU A 130 4.45 22.89 3.78
C LEU A 130 3.09 23.57 3.89
N ALA A 131 2.23 23.10 4.79
CA ALA A 131 0.95 23.76 5.07
C ALA A 131 1.17 25.20 5.59
N GLY A 132 2.16 25.42 6.46
CA GLY A 132 2.54 26.76 6.90
C GLY A 132 3.01 27.64 5.73
N GLN A 133 3.87 27.14 4.86
CA GLN A 133 4.31 27.87 3.67
C GLN A 133 3.15 28.20 2.72
N ALA A 134 2.24 27.23 2.52
CA ALA A 134 1.06 27.43 1.69
C ALA A 134 0.09 28.48 2.29
N ALA A 135 -0.12 28.44 3.61
CA ALA A 135 -0.94 29.42 4.32
C ALA A 135 -0.38 30.85 4.17
N THR A 136 0.92 31.00 4.36
CA THR A 136 1.62 32.28 4.16
C THR A 136 1.48 32.76 2.71
N TYR A 137 1.68 31.88 1.74
CA TYR A 137 1.54 32.23 0.31
C TYR A 137 0.12 32.67 -0.06
N LEU A 138 -0.88 32.02 0.56
CA LEU A 138 -2.31 32.31 0.31
C LEU A 138 -2.84 33.48 1.18
N GLU A 139 -2.00 34.06 2.03
CA GLU A 139 -2.42 35.05 3.03
C GLU A 139 -3.59 34.55 3.91
N LYS A 140 -3.57 33.25 4.27
CA LYS A 140 -4.61 32.54 5.02
C LYS A 140 -4.07 31.97 6.33
N ASP A 141 -3.59 32.85 7.21
CA ASP A 141 -3.00 32.44 8.50
C ASP A 141 -4.04 32.09 9.58
N ALA A 142 -5.31 32.39 9.35
CA ALA A 142 -6.36 32.08 10.32
C ALA A 142 -6.76 30.59 10.26
N PRO A 143 -6.81 29.92 11.41
CA PRO A 143 -7.31 28.55 11.48
C PRO A 143 -8.74 28.44 10.92
N ASN A 144 -9.03 27.36 10.18
CA ASN A 144 -10.38 27.07 9.73
C ASN A 144 -11.27 26.71 10.94
N PRO A 145 -12.28 27.52 11.30
CA PRO A 145 -13.11 27.26 12.48
C PRO A 145 -13.94 25.99 12.36
N ASN A 146 -14.14 25.48 11.14
CA ASN A 146 -14.86 24.24 10.86
C ASN A 146 -13.95 23.01 10.72
N PHE A 147 -12.63 23.18 11.01
CA PHE A 147 -11.71 22.06 10.92
C PHE A 147 -11.97 21.05 12.02
N ASN A 148 -12.30 19.81 11.64
CA ASN A 148 -12.42 18.69 12.56
C ASN A 148 -11.15 17.83 12.49
N PRO A 149 -10.27 17.85 13.50
CA PRO A 149 -9.06 17.04 13.53
C PRO A 149 -9.34 15.56 13.80
N CYS A 150 -10.57 15.23 14.27
CA CYS A 150 -10.92 13.87 14.65
C CYS A 150 -11.45 13.07 13.46
N ARG A 151 -10.82 11.95 13.20
CA ARG A 151 -11.29 10.96 12.22
C ARG A 151 -11.77 9.72 12.95
N SER A 152 -13.04 9.36 12.75
CA SER A 152 -13.58 8.11 13.31
C SER A 152 -12.89 6.90 12.66
N PRO A 153 -12.33 5.97 13.44
CA PRO A 153 -11.78 4.74 12.89
C PRO A 153 -12.89 3.86 12.31
N THR A 154 -12.57 3.02 11.34
CA THR A 154 -13.46 1.94 10.91
C THR A 154 -13.59 0.93 12.04
N PRO A 155 -14.82 0.60 12.50
CA PRO A 155 -15.00 -0.46 13.48
C PRO A 155 -14.45 -1.78 12.95
N ARG A 156 -13.70 -2.51 13.79
CA ARG A 156 -13.16 -3.82 13.47
C ARG A 156 -13.70 -4.84 14.46
N PRO A 157 -14.72 -5.63 14.11
CA PRO A 157 -15.35 -6.60 15.03
C PRO A 157 -14.36 -7.59 15.64
N ARG A 158 -13.30 -7.95 14.91
CA ARG A 158 -12.25 -8.87 15.40
C ARG A 158 -11.45 -8.32 16.60
N ASP A 159 -11.36 -6.98 16.73
CA ASP A 159 -10.59 -6.32 17.79
C ASP A 159 -11.49 -5.97 19.01
N LEU A 160 -12.80 -6.22 18.91
CA LEU A 160 -13.76 -5.92 19.97
C LEU A 160 -14.02 -7.13 20.88
N ASP A 161 -14.30 -6.85 22.13
CA ASP A 161 -14.84 -7.87 23.04
C ASP A 161 -16.26 -8.32 22.60
N SER A 162 -16.75 -9.40 23.23
CA SER A 162 -18.04 -10.01 22.84
C SER A 162 -19.24 -9.07 23.03
N THR A 163 -19.20 -8.18 24.01
CA THR A 163 -20.28 -7.24 24.32
C THR A 163 -20.33 -6.11 23.32
N ALA A 164 -19.18 -5.49 23.06
CA ALA A 164 -19.04 -4.41 22.07
C ALA A 164 -19.34 -4.92 20.65
N ARG A 165 -18.86 -6.13 20.31
CA ARG A 165 -19.19 -6.77 19.02
C ARG A 165 -20.67 -7.00 18.85
N ARG A 166 -21.37 -7.51 19.88
CA ARG A 166 -22.82 -7.71 19.86
C ARG A 166 -23.58 -6.41 19.67
N ALA A 167 -23.19 -5.36 20.39
CA ALA A 167 -23.80 -4.04 20.26
C ALA A 167 -23.59 -3.46 18.84
N LEU A 168 -22.41 -3.61 18.28
CA LEU A 168 -22.13 -3.18 16.91
C LEU A 168 -23.02 -3.91 15.89
N VAL A 169 -23.13 -5.23 15.99
CA VAL A 169 -23.97 -6.05 15.08
C VAL A 169 -25.46 -5.73 15.26
N GLN A 170 -25.91 -5.39 16.47
CA GLN A 170 -27.30 -4.93 16.69
C GLN A 170 -27.57 -3.58 16.02
N THR A 171 -26.59 -2.70 15.99
CA THR A 171 -26.70 -1.38 15.35
C THR A 171 -26.61 -1.50 13.82
N ASP A 172 -25.70 -2.32 13.32
CA ASP A 172 -25.52 -2.58 11.89
C ASP A 172 -25.20 -4.07 11.68
N PRO A 173 -26.20 -4.86 11.21
CA PRO A 173 -26.05 -6.30 11.01
C PRO A 173 -24.96 -6.70 10.01
N THR A 174 -24.52 -5.79 9.12
CA THR A 174 -23.47 -6.06 8.14
C THR A 174 -22.13 -6.35 8.81
N TYR A 175 -21.88 -5.85 10.01
CA TYR A 175 -20.71 -6.19 10.83
C TYR A 175 -20.77 -7.61 11.43
N GLY A 176 -21.91 -8.30 11.33
CA GLY A 176 -22.05 -9.71 11.71
C GLY A 176 -21.75 -10.69 10.58
N ARG A 177 -21.67 -10.23 9.33
CA ARG A 177 -21.44 -11.06 8.15
C ARG A 177 -19.97 -11.07 7.76
N VAL A 178 -19.25 -12.17 8.06
CA VAL A 178 -17.84 -12.34 7.69
C VAL A 178 -17.73 -12.70 6.21
N ILE A 179 -17.06 -11.86 5.43
CA ILE A 179 -16.79 -12.03 4.00
C ILE A 179 -15.41 -12.66 3.79
N CYS A 180 -14.36 -12.10 4.37
CA CYS A 180 -13.02 -12.66 4.28
C CYS A 180 -12.68 -13.46 5.54
N ARG A 181 -12.70 -14.79 5.43
CA ARG A 181 -12.41 -15.71 6.56
C ARG A 181 -10.93 -15.75 6.94
N CYS A 182 -10.02 -15.45 6.00
CA CYS A 182 -8.59 -15.47 6.27
C CYS A 182 -8.14 -14.31 7.14
N GLU A 183 -8.79 -13.16 6.99
CA GLU A 183 -8.46 -11.90 7.67
C GLU A 183 -9.58 -11.44 8.61
N ASP A 184 -10.63 -12.26 8.76
CA ASP A 184 -11.80 -11.98 9.59
C ASP A 184 -12.42 -10.61 9.32
N VAL A 185 -12.63 -10.29 8.01
CA VAL A 185 -13.19 -9.02 7.56
C VAL A 185 -14.67 -9.17 7.26
N THR A 186 -15.47 -8.27 7.80
CA THR A 186 -16.93 -8.25 7.66
C THR A 186 -17.41 -7.41 6.48
N GLU A 187 -18.67 -7.59 6.08
CA GLU A 187 -19.32 -6.77 5.06
C GLU A 187 -19.36 -5.29 5.47
N GLY A 188 -19.65 -4.99 6.74
CA GLY A 188 -19.67 -3.63 7.25
C GLY A 188 -18.33 -2.90 7.11
N GLU A 189 -17.21 -3.60 7.36
CA GLU A 189 -15.87 -3.04 7.13
C GLU A 189 -15.62 -2.73 5.64
N ILE A 190 -16.06 -3.61 4.74
CA ILE A 190 -15.93 -3.42 3.29
C ILE A 190 -16.77 -2.23 2.82
N MET A 191 -18.02 -2.14 3.28
CA MET A 191 -18.91 -1.02 2.97
C MET A 191 -18.35 0.32 3.48
N ASP A 192 -17.80 0.35 4.70
CA ASP A 192 -17.14 1.55 5.22
C ASP A 192 -15.91 1.95 4.37
N ALA A 193 -15.11 0.96 3.92
CA ALA A 193 -14.00 1.21 3.02
C ALA A 193 -14.46 1.81 1.68
N ILE A 194 -15.57 1.32 1.11
CA ILE A 194 -16.15 1.83 -0.14
C ILE A 194 -16.67 3.26 0.04
N ARG A 195 -17.39 3.54 1.12
CA ARG A 195 -17.88 4.91 1.46
C ARG A 195 -16.73 5.90 1.63
N ARG A 196 -15.56 5.42 2.05
CA ARG A 196 -14.32 6.21 2.17
C ARG A 196 -13.48 6.22 0.89
N GLY A 197 -14.01 5.78 -0.24
CA GLY A 197 -13.41 5.89 -1.56
C GLY A 197 -12.63 4.66 -2.05
N ALA A 198 -12.90 3.47 -1.54
CA ALA A 198 -12.43 2.24 -2.17
C ALA A 198 -13.33 1.88 -3.36
N VAL A 199 -12.87 2.11 -4.58
CA VAL A 199 -13.66 1.86 -5.80
C VAL A 199 -13.15 0.67 -6.62
N THR A 200 -12.12 -0.04 -6.13
CA THR A 200 -11.51 -1.19 -6.79
C THR A 200 -11.33 -2.34 -5.80
N LEU A 201 -11.11 -3.55 -6.31
CA LEU A 201 -10.88 -4.71 -5.47
C LEU A 201 -9.64 -4.52 -4.57
N ASP A 202 -8.54 -4.05 -5.14
CA ASP A 202 -7.32 -3.75 -4.38
C ASP A 202 -7.49 -2.51 -3.48
N GLY A 203 -8.37 -1.59 -3.82
CA GLY A 203 -8.76 -0.48 -2.96
C GLY A 203 -9.37 -0.95 -1.64
N VAL A 204 -10.29 -1.92 -1.70
CA VAL A 204 -10.87 -2.59 -0.52
C VAL A 204 -9.79 -3.37 0.23
N LYS A 205 -9.03 -4.20 -0.47
CA LYS A 205 -7.95 -5.02 0.08
C LYS A 205 -6.92 -4.19 0.87
N ARG A 206 -6.47 -3.05 0.35
CA ARG A 206 -5.50 -2.18 1.03
C ARG A 206 -6.05 -1.52 2.28
N ARG A 207 -7.37 -1.29 2.37
CA ARG A 207 -8.00 -0.62 3.53
C ARG A 207 -8.35 -1.56 4.66
N VAL A 208 -8.93 -2.72 4.32
CA VAL A 208 -9.49 -3.63 5.34
C VAL A 208 -8.84 -5.01 5.38
N GLY A 209 -7.99 -5.34 4.40
CA GLY A 209 -7.26 -6.62 4.36
C GLY A 209 -8.02 -7.74 3.67
N ALA A 210 -9.25 -7.55 3.18
CA ALA A 210 -9.95 -8.58 2.43
C ALA A 210 -9.15 -8.98 1.18
N GLY A 211 -8.79 -10.27 1.06
CA GLY A 211 -7.95 -10.78 -0.02
C GLY A 211 -6.44 -10.80 0.26
N LEU A 212 -5.96 -10.37 1.45
CA LEU A 212 -4.54 -10.43 1.84
C LEU A 212 -4.12 -11.74 2.50
N GLY A 213 -5.08 -12.59 2.88
CA GLY A 213 -4.81 -13.86 3.53
C GLY A 213 -4.25 -14.92 2.58
N ARG A 214 -4.02 -16.13 3.11
CA ARG A 214 -3.41 -17.25 2.38
C ARG A 214 -4.09 -17.62 1.07
N CYS A 215 -5.41 -17.41 0.96
CA CYS A 215 -6.17 -17.70 -0.25
C CYS A 215 -6.08 -16.61 -1.32
N GLN A 216 -5.48 -15.45 -1.02
CA GLN A 216 -5.28 -14.32 -1.93
C GLN A 216 -6.57 -13.88 -2.67
N GLY A 217 -7.70 -13.91 -1.95
CA GLY A 217 -8.98 -13.46 -2.47
C GLY A 217 -9.82 -14.52 -3.20
N SER A 218 -9.29 -15.73 -3.45
CA SER A 218 -10.04 -16.77 -4.17
C SER A 218 -11.35 -17.20 -3.49
N TRP A 219 -11.51 -16.93 -2.20
CA TRP A 219 -12.76 -17.20 -1.49
C TRP A 219 -13.68 -15.98 -1.38
N CYS A 220 -13.11 -14.79 -1.13
CA CYS A 220 -13.91 -13.60 -0.86
C CYS A 220 -14.02 -12.64 -2.06
N GLY A 221 -13.27 -12.85 -3.13
CA GLY A 221 -13.21 -11.95 -4.28
C GLY A 221 -14.56 -11.69 -4.91
N ASP A 222 -15.34 -12.73 -5.16
CA ASP A 222 -16.68 -12.62 -5.77
C ASP A 222 -17.64 -11.84 -4.87
N GLN A 223 -17.60 -12.10 -3.56
CA GLN A 223 -18.45 -11.38 -2.60
C GLN A 223 -18.04 -9.90 -2.47
N VAL A 224 -16.74 -9.60 -2.51
CA VAL A 224 -16.25 -8.21 -2.53
C VAL A 224 -16.69 -7.52 -3.82
N LEU A 225 -16.64 -8.21 -4.97
CA LEU A 225 -17.13 -7.70 -6.24
C LEU A 225 -18.63 -7.37 -6.16
N GLU A 226 -19.45 -8.27 -5.62
CA GLU A 226 -20.89 -8.05 -5.43
C GLU A 226 -21.17 -6.82 -4.54
N ILE A 227 -20.42 -6.67 -3.44
CA ILE A 227 -20.56 -5.53 -2.55
C ILE A 227 -20.16 -4.24 -3.26
N LEU A 228 -19.04 -4.23 -3.99
CA LEU A 228 -18.58 -3.07 -4.77
C LEU A 228 -19.64 -2.64 -5.79
N THR A 229 -20.18 -3.59 -6.57
CA THR A 229 -21.19 -3.29 -7.59
C THR A 229 -22.48 -2.73 -6.97
N ARG A 230 -22.93 -3.31 -5.87
CA ARG A 230 -24.11 -2.86 -5.15
C ARG A 230 -23.92 -1.45 -4.58
N GLU A 231 -22.83 -1.21 -3.86
CA GLU A 231 -22.59 0.06 -3.15
C GLU A 231 -22.27 1.22 -4.11
N LEU A 232 -21.61 0.94 -5.23
CA LEU A 232 -21.25 1.95 -6.23
C LEU A 232 -22.33 2.12 -7.31
N GLY A 233 -23.29 1.20 -7.42
CA GLY A 233 -24.30 1.23 -8.46
C GLY A 233 -23.74 1.05 -9.88
N ILE A 234 -22.64 0.29 -10.02
CA ILE A 234 -21.96 0.05 -11.31
C ILE A 234 -22.10 -1.42 -11.74
N SER A 235 -21.83 -1.68 -13.02
CA SER A 235 -21.79 -3.07 -13.51
C SER A 235 -20.59 -3.84 -12.98
N PRO A 236 -20.69 -5.17 -12.76
CA PRO A 236 -19.52 -5.99 -12.45
C PRO A 236 -18.38 -5.89 -13.48
N TRP A 237 -18.72 -5.57 -14.72
CA TRP A 237 -17.76 -5.36 -15.82
C TRP A 237 -16.92 -4.09 -15.68
N ASP A 238 -17.43 -3.10 -14.92
CA ASP A 238 -16.78 -1.81 -14.70
C ASP A 238 -15.86 -1.83 -13.48
N VAL A 239 -15.95 -2.88 -12.63
CA VAL A 239 -15.05 -3.03 -11.48
C VAL A 239 -13.68 -3.50 -11.95
N THR A 240 -12.66 -2.79 -11.51
CA THR A 240 -11.25 -3.11 -11.84
C THR A 240 -10.51 -3.71 -10.64
N GLN A 241 -9.41 -4.41 -10.93
CA GLN A 241 -8.52 -4.95 -9.89
C GLN A 241 -7.87 -3.80 -9.11
N ASP A 242 -7.25 -2.85 -9.80
CA ASP A 242 -6.49 -1.75 -9.17
C ASP A 242 -6.82 -0.37 -9.77
N GLY A 243 -7.05 -0.28 -11.07
CA GLY A 243 -7.34 0.99 -11.74
C GLY A 243 -7.64 0.77 -13.22
N PRO A 244 -7.68 1.85 -14.03
CA PRO A 244 -7.94 1.76 -15.47
C PRO A 244 -7.01 0.74 -16.15
N GLY A 245 -7.57 -0.08 -17.04
CA GLY A 245 -6.82 -1.10 -17.77
C GLY A 245 -6.60 -2.42 -17.00
N SER A 246 -7.19 -2.59 -15.81
CA SER A 246 -7.13 -3.86 -15.05
C SER A 246 -8.52 -4.46 -14.80
N PRO A 247 -9.29 -4.83 -15.85
CA PRO A 247 -10.62 -5.41 -15.68
C PRO A 247 -10.55 -6.75 -14.94
N LEU A 248 -11.52 -7.02 -14.06
CA LEU A 248 -11.64 -8.32 -13.37
C LEU A 248 -12.26 -9.36 -14.29
N LEU A 249 -13.19 -8.97 -15.15
CA LEU A 249 -13.93 -9.86 -16.04
C LEU A 249 -13.47 -9.60 -17.47
N GLY A 250 -13.03 -10.67 -18.16
CA GLY A 250 -12.45 -10.58 -19.50
C GLY A 250 -13.40 -10.82 -20.66
N GLY A 251 -14.67 -11.10 -20.40
CA GLY A 251 -15.69 -11.40 -21.43
C GLY A 251 -16.67 -12.47 -20.97
N LYS A 252 -17.79 -12.60 -21.67
CA LYS A 252 -18.76 -13.67 -21.42
C LYS A 252 -18.26 -14.98 -22.03
N ARG A 253 -18.50 -16.11 -21.35
CA ARG A 253 -18.02 -17.43 -21.75
C ARG A 253 -18.44 -17.85 -23.18
N HIS A 254 -19.47 -17.21 -23.76
CA HIS A 254 -19.98 -17.49 -25.10
C HIS A 254 -19.48 -16.50 -26.17
N GLU A 255 -18.59 -15.58 -25.80
CA GLU A 255 -18.02 -14.56 -26.71
C GLU A 255 -16.52 -14.79 -26.98
N LEU A 256 -15.95 -15.92 -26.48
CA LEU A 256 -14.55 -16.34 -26.68
C LEU A 256 -14.46 -17.41 -27.77
#